data_071965dd14a3b988a528352ac4e001fa
#
_entry.id   071965dd14a3b988a528352ac4e001fa
#
_cell.length_a   1.000
_cell.length_b   1.000
_cell.length_c   1.000
_cell.angle_alpha   90.00
_cell.angle_beta   90.00
_cell.angle_gamma   90.00
#
_symmetry.space_group_name_H-M   'P 1'
#
loop_
_entity.id
_entity.type
_entity.pdbx_description
1 polymer ?
#
loop_
_entity_poly.entity_id
_entity_poly.type
_entity_poly.pdbx_seq_one_letter_code
_entity_poly.pdbx_strand_id
1 'polypeptide(L)'
;MFEASAEKTELFDSWIRESRETVIVAHLHPDGDAVGSVTAMCSFIRECRGGNAVIILPDQVPAALSFITGGSDILSGRDTGAKELIAGADLIIALDLNSFRRTDILENDLRSAKGRKVLIDHHPDPDSGAFDLVFSRTDVSSASELLFQILCAMPGMEGDASKLPSSCTVPLMTGMTTDTNNFANSVFPSTLDMASRLIAAGVDRDYIIEKIYNSGREEKLRAWSHLLDRGLKIMDCGAAYMILDRVTRDAFGLAEGETDGLVNIPLQIGKVKMSALITEEDDYFRISLRSKKPLSINSLAGDCFHGGGHPQASGGRILIPDDIPDKNAVGDWFEKTTARFLQNK
;
A
#
# COMPACT_ATOMS: atom_id res chain seq x y z
N MET A 1 13.30 -1.30 20.24
CA MET A 1 12.54 -0.09 20.62
C MET A 1 12.90 0.98 19.61
N PHE A 2 11.91 1.54 18.91
CA PHE A 2 12.12 2.62 17.96
C PHE A 2 12.57 3.86 18.74
N GLU A 3 13.81 4.27 18.57
CA GLU A 3 14.25 5.60 18.89
C GLU A 3 14.11 6.47 17.62
N ALA A 4 12.87 6.86 17.29
CA ALA A 4 12.75 8.16 16.62
C ALA A 4 13.45 9.12 17.53
N SER A 5 14.42 9.89 17.04
CA SER A 5 15.03 10.89 17.94
C SER A 5 13.85 11.68 18.51
N ALA A 6 13.78 11.82 19.83
CA ALA A 6 12.73 12.57 20.50
C ALA A 6 12.57 13.93 19.83
N GLU A 7 13.67 14.52 19.40
CA GLU A 7 13.75 15.76 18.63
C GLU A 7 12.91 15.74 17.32
N LYS A 8 12.96 14.64 16.53
CA LYS A 8 12.16 14.56 15.30
C LYS A 8 10.66 14.43 15.58
N THR A 9 10.28 13.66 16.59
CA THR A 9 8.87 13.51 16.97
C THR A 9 8.30 14.77 17.61
N GLU A 10 9.07 15.48 18.42
CA GLU A 10 8.71 16.79 18.97
C GLU A 10 8.55 17.83 17.85
N LEU A 11 9.49 17.88 16.91
CA LEU A 11 9.41 18.76 15.74
C LEU A 11 8.14 18.47 14.93
N PHE A 12 7.85 17.20 14.65
CA PHE A 12 6.66 16.82 13.91
C PHE A 12 5.38 17.19 14.66
N ASP A 13 5.30 16.94 15.97
CA ASP A 13 4.17 17.35 16.82
C ASP A 13 3.97 18.88 16.79
N SER A 14 5.07 19.66 16.82
CA SER A 14 4.98 21.12 16.72
C SER A 14 4.40 21.56 15.37
N TRP A 15 4.82 20.95 14.26
CA TRP A 15 4.30 21.27 12.93
C TRP A 15 2.82 20.95 12.79
N ILE A 16 2.37 19.83 13.38
CA ILE A 16 0.94 19.48 13.41
C ILE A 16 0.14 20.56 14.18
N ARG A 17 0.64 21.01 15.34
CA ARG A 17 -0.04 22.02 16.17
C ARG A 17 -0.04 23.42 15.57
N GLU A 18 0.97 23.76 14.79
CA GLU A 18 1.10 25.05 14.11
C GLU A 18 0.28 25.12 12.83
N SER A 19 0.01 23.97 12.19
CA SER A 19 -0.70 23.89 10.92
C SER A 19 -2.18 24.26 11.07
N ARG A 20 -2.68 25.07 10.15
CA ARG A 20 -4.11 25.38 10.01
C ARG A 20 -4.80 24.44 9.04
N GLU A 21 -4.09 24.06 7.97
CA GLU A 21 -4.57 23.19 6.92
C GLU A 21 -3.54 22.10 6.65
N THR A 22 -3.84 20.87 7.07
CA THR A 22 -3.01 19.70 6.82
C THR A 22 -3.61 18.84 5.71
N VAL A 23 -2.81 18.53 4.70
CA VAL A 23 -3.16 17.56 3.64
C VAL A 23 -2.39 16.26 3.88
N ILE A 24 -3.10 15.13 3.82
CA ILE A 24 -2.53 13.79 3.99
C ILE A 24 -2.71 13.02 2.69
N VAL A 25 -1.64 12.42 2.18
CA VAL A 25 -1.63 11.73 0.89
C VAL A 25 -0.97 10.36 0.98
N ALA A 26 -1.37 9.45 0.10
CA ALA A 26 -0.71 8.17 -0.12
C ALA A 26 -0.59 7.87 -1.63
N HIS A 27 -0.14 6.65 -1.96
CA HIS A 27 0.11 6.26 -3.35
C HIS A 27 -1.16 6.01 -4.16
N LEU A 28 -0.99 5.97 -5.51
CA LEU A 28 -1.99 5.53 -6.49
C LEU A 28 -2.40 4.08 -6.23
N HIS A 29 -3.68 3.74 -6.43
CA HIS A 29 -4.28 2.44 -6.09
C HIS A 29 -4.04 2.08 -4.61
N PRO A 30 -4.61 2.89 -3.68
CA PRO A 30 -4.33 2.75 -2.25
C PRO A 30 -4.80 1.40 -1.74
N ASP A 31 -3.92 0.71 -1.05
CA ASP A 31 -4.19 -0.56 -0.38
C ASP A 31 -4.53 -0.35 1.11
N GLY A 32 -4.55 -1.44 1.88
CA GLY A 32 -4.92 -1.35 3.30
C GLY A 32 -3.93 -0.58 4.15
N ASP A 33 -2.63 -0.57 3.81
CA ASP A 33 -1.62 0.19 4.55
C ASP A 33 -1.70 1.68 4.22
N ALA A 34 -1.85 2.03 2.95
CA ALA A 34 -2.07 3.39 2.50
C ALA A 34 -3.32 4.00 3.17
N VAL A 35 -4.49 3.33 3.05
CA VAL A 35 -5.75 3.82 3.64
C VAL A 35 -5.69 3.82 5.16
N GLY A 36 -5.12 2.79 5.78
CA GLY A 36 -4.99 2.65 7.22
C GLY A 36 -4.14 3.76 7.83
N SER A 37 -2.96 4.00 7.26
CA SER A 37 -2.04 5.02 7.76
C SER A 37 -2.57 6.44 7.59
N VAL A 38 -3.13 6.80 6.42
CA VAL A 38 -3.69 8.15 6.22
C VAL A 38 -4.90 8.42 7.11
N THR A 39 -5.79 7.41 7.29
CA THR A 39 -6.96 7.54 8.17
C THR A 39 -6.55 7.71 9.63
N ALA A 40 -5.61 6.89 10.10
CA ALA A 40 -5.11 7.00 11.46
C ALA A 40 -4.44 8.35 11.72
N MET A 41 -3.63 8.86 10.79
CA MET A 41 -2.98 10.16 10.92
C MET A 41 -4.00 11.30 10.95
N CYS A 42 -5.01 11.26 10.06
CA CYS A 42 -6.08 12.25 10.02
C CYS A 42 -6.86 12.28 11.34
N SER A 43 -7.25 11.12 11.85
CA SER A 43 -7.96 10.97 13.12
C SER A 43 -7.11 11.47 14.29
N PHE A 44 -5.82 11.15 14.31
CA PHE A 44 -4.91 11.65 15.35
C PHE A 44 -4.83 13.19 15.38
N ILE A 45 -4.69 13.81 14.21
CA ILE A 45 -4.65 15.27 14.11
C ILE A 45 -5.95 15.88 14.63
N ARG A 46 -7.09 15.35 14.19
CA ARG A 46 -8.41 15.89 14.54
C ARG A 46 -8.75 15.68 16.02
N GLU A 47 -8.59 14.46 16.50
CA GLU A 47 -9.07 14.07 17.83
C GLU A 47 -8.05 14.27 18.95
N CYS A 48 -6.75 14.06 18.67
CA CYS A 48 -5.70 14.18 19.68
C CYS A 48 -4.99 15.53 19.68
N ARG A 49 -5.09 16.29 18.58
CA ARG A 49 -4.41 17.60 18.44
C ARG A 49 -5.38 18.77 18.20
N GLY A 50 -6.65 18.48 17.88
CA GLY A 50 -7.67 19.51 17.60
C GLY A 50 -7.38 20.30 16.32
N GLY A 51 -6.54 19.75 15.43
CA GLY A 51 -6.16 20.35 14.17
C GLY A 51 -7.15 20.03 13.03
N ASN A 52 -6.98 20.71 11.90
CA ASN A 52 -7.70 20.41 10.67
C ASN A 52 -6.83 19.58 9.74
N ALA A 53 -7.40 18.48 9.21
CA ALA A 53 -6.70 17.60 8.27
C ALA A 53 -7.67 17.05 7.24
N VAL A 54 -7.26 16.94 5.99
CA VAL A 54 -8.01 16.33 4.89
C VAL A 54 -7.15 15.27 4.21
N ILE A 55 -7.77 14.16 3.84
CA ILE A 55 -7.11 13.11 3.08
C ILE A 55 -7.39 13.33 1.60
N ILE A 56 -6.35 13.34 0.77
CA ILE A 56 -6.46 13.42 -0.69
C ILE A 56 -5.70 12.23 -1.28
N LEU A 57 -6.43 11.31 -1.91
CA LEU A 57 -5.85 10.15 -2.57
C LEU A 57 -5.94 10.28 -4.09
N PRO A 58 -4.97 9.77 -4.86
CA PRO A 58 -5.05 9.79 -6.33
C PRO A 58 -6.29 9.08 -6.87
N ASP A 59 -6.68 7.96 -6.24
CA ASP A 59 -7.83 7.14 -6.58
C ASP A 59 -8.82 7.00 -5.42
N GLN A 60 -9.97 6.41 -5.73
CA GLN A 60 -10.98 6.08 -4.70
C GLN A 60 -10.49 4.98 -3.76
N VAL A 61 -10.95 5.03 -2.52
CA VAL A 61 -10.72 3.97 -1.53
C VAL A 61 -11.44 2.70 -1.97
N PRO A 62 -10.76 1.54 -1.98
CA PRO A 62 -11.42 0.26 -2.23
C PRO A 62 -12.59 0.02 -1.27
N ALA A 63 -13.72 -0.44 -1.79
CA ALA A 63 -14.95 -0.64 -1.00
C ALA A 63 -14.74 -1.55 0.22
N ALA A 64 -13.85 -2.56 0.12
CA ALA A 64 -13.48 -3.44 1.21
C ALA A 64 -12.83 -2.73 2.41
N LEU A 65 -12.27 -1.53 2.20
CA LEU A 65 -11.61 -0.72 3.23
C LEU A 65 -12.50 0.39 3.80
N SER A 66 -13.74 0.53 3.32
CA SER A 66 -14.65 1.59 3.78
C SER A 66 -14.93 1.57 5.28
N PHE A 67 -14.82 0.40 5.93
CA PHE A 67 -15.05 0.25 7.36
C PHE A 67 -14.01 0.96 8.24
N ILE A 68 -12.81 1.24 7.72
CA ILE A 68 -11.76 1.96 8.47
C ILE A 68 -11.74 3.45 8.22
N THR A 69 -12.46 3.96 7.22
CA THR A 69 -12.43 5.39 6.89
C THR A 69 -13.24 6.26 7.87
N GLY A 70 -14.11 5.63 8.67
CA GLY A 70 -14.82 6.28 9.78
C GLY A 70 -15.70 7.46 9.38
N GLY A 71 -16.10 7.56 8.11
CA GLY A 71 -16.80 8.74 7.58
C GLY A 71 -15.88 9.94 7.35
N SER A 72 -14.55 9.75 7.35
CA SER A 72 -13.59 10.78 6.96
C SER A 72 -13.86 11.22 5.53
N ASP A 73 -13.88 12.52 5.30
CA ASP A 73 -13.96 13.10 3.96
C ASP A 73 -12.63 12.81 3.25
N ILE A 74 -12.61 11.72 2.45
CA ILE A 74 -11.49 11.37 1.59
C ILE A 74 -11.81 11.90 0.21
N LEU A 75 -11.03 12.86 -0.25
CA LEU A 75 -11.17 13.42 -1.59
C LEU A 75 -10.34 12.61 -2.58
N SER A 76 -10.90 12.40 -3.77
CA SER A 76 -10.10 11.97 -4.91
C SER A 76 -9.27 13.14 -5.44
N GLY A 77 -8.06 12.88 -5.90
CA GLY A 77 -7.25 13.89 -6.58
C GLY A 77 -7.88 14.47 -7.84
N ARG A 78 -8.97 13.86 -8.32
CA ARG A 78 -9.81 14.34 -9.45
C ARG A 78 -10.96 15.23 -9.01
N ASP A 79 -11.22 15.34 -7.70
CA ASP A 79 -12.30 16.16 -7.18
C ASP A 79 -11.99 17.64 -7.31
N THR A 80 -13.06 18.43 -7.54
CA THR A 80 -12.94 19.88 -7.58
C THR A 80 -12.47 20.39 -6.21
N GLY A 81 -11.38 21.15 -6.18
CA GLY A 81 -10.81 21.72 -4.95
C GLY A 81 -9.63 20.95 -4.37
N ALA A 82 -9.34 19.71 -4.82
CA ALA A 82 -8.19 18.97 -4.33
C ALA A 82 -6.86 19.71 -4.55
N LYS A 83 -6.68 20.33 -5.71
CA LYS A 83 -5.48 21.10 -6.04
C LYS A 83 -5.36 22.38 -5.22
N GLU A 84 -6.46 23.06 -4.99
CA GLU A 84 -6.50 24.26 -4.15
C GLU A 84 -6.16 23.96 -2.70
N LEU A 85 -6.66 22.82 -2.18
CA LEU A 85 -6.30 22.36 -0.83
C LEU A 85 -4.82 22.01 -0.72
N ILE A 86 -4.25 21.31 -1.70
CA ILE A 86 -2.82 21.01 -1.73
C ILE A 86 -1.99 22.30 -1.80
N ALA A 87 -2.37 23.24 -2.66
CA ALA A 87 -1.65 24.49 -2.82
C ALA A 87 -1.72 25.41 -1.58
N GLY A 88 -2.83 25.32 -0.82
CA GLY A 88 -3.07 26.09 0.41
C GLY A 88 -2.58 25.41 1.69
N ALA A 89 -2.13 24.16 1.64
CA ALA A 89 -1.72 23.41 2.81
C ALA A 89 -0.47 24.02 3.48
N ASP A 90 -0.51 24.15 4.80
CA ASP A 90 0.65 24.52 5.63
C ASP A 90 1.56 23.29 5.88
N LEU A 91 0.93 22.11 5.93
CA LEU A 91 1.59 20.84 6.19
C LEU A 91 1.05 19.76 5.23
N ILE A 92 1.96 19.03 4.58
CA ILE A 92 1.66 17.88 3.73
C ILE A 92 2.33 16.67 4.36
N ILE A 93 1.54 15.62 4.66
CA ILE A 93 2.03 14.37 5.22
C ILE A 93 1.84 13.27 4.18
N ALA A 94 2.92 12.73 3.69
CA ALA A 94 2.94 11.63 2.73
C ALA A 94 3.20 10.32 3.47
N LEU A 95 2.28 9.36 3.30
CA LEU A 95 2.33 8.07 3.96
C LEU A 95 2.35 6.95 2.93
N ASP A 96 3.11 5.90 3.22
CA ASP A 96 3.22 4.68 2.41
C ASP A 96 3.62 4.93 0.94
N LEU A 97 4.52 5.86 0.75
CA LEU A 97 5.14 6.14 -0.54
C LEU A 97 6.55 6.64 -0.35
N ASN A 98 7.50 6.19 -1.17
CA ASN A 98 8.88 6.66 -1.10
C ASN A 98 9.14 7.91 -1.97
N SER A 99 8.21 8.30 -2.82
CA SER A 99 8.31 9.48 -3.69
C SER A 99 6.93 9.94 -4.15
N PHE A 100 6.75 11.24 -4.34
CA PHE A 100 5.53 11.81 -4.93
C PHE A 100 5.22 11.28 -6.34
N ARG A 101 6.18 10.65 -7.04
CA ARG A 101 5.90 9.95 -8.30
C ARG A 101 4.82 8.88 -8.17
N ARG A 102 4.70 8.27 -6.99
CA ARG A 102 3.68 7.25 -6.72
C ARG A 102 2.26 7.84 -6.55
N THR A 103 2.12 9.14 -6.52
CA THR A 103 0.81 9.82 -6.49
C THR A 103 0.26 10.20 -7.86
N ASP A 104 0.99 9.88 -8.95
CA ASP A 104 0.58 10.10 -10.35
C ASP A 104 0.10 11.53 -10.60
N ILE A 105 -1.21 11.71 -10.78
CA ILE A 105 -1.84 13.01 -11.10
C ILE A 105 -1.58 14.12 -10.08
N LEU A 106 -1.22 13.79 -8.85
CA LEU A 106 -0.96 14.76 -7.77
C LEU A 106 0.52 15.15 -7.65
N GLU A 107 1.45 14.45 -8.33
CA GLU A 107 2.89 14.67 -8.16
C GLU A 107 3.30 16.13 -8.29
N ASN A 108 2.90 16.78 -9.39
CA ASN A 108 3.32 18.15 -9.67
C ASN A 108 2.75 19.15 -8.65
N ASP A 109 1.48 18.96 -8.24
CA ASP A 109 0.83 19.83 -7.28
C ASP A 109 1.50 19.70 -5.90
N LEU A 110 1.79 18.47 -5.46
CA LEU A 110 2.48 18.19 -4.20
C LEU A 110 3.93 18.71 -4.18
N ARG A 111 4.68 18.54 -5.28
CA ARG A 111 6.05 19.07 -5.38
C ARG A 111 6.08 20.60 -5.35
N SER A 112 5.12 21.27 -5.99
CA SER A 112 5.07 22.73 -6.07
C SER A 112 4.44 23.40 -4.86
N ALA A 113 3.74 22.65 -4.00
CA ALA A 113 3.13 23.17 -2.77
C ALA A 113 4.19 23.77 -1.84
N LYS A 114 3.84 24.88 -1.17
CA LYS A 114 4.76 25.65 -0.31
C LYS A 114 4.79 25.18 1.14
N GLY A 115 3.80 24.39 1.56
CA GLY A 115 3.72 23.83 2.90
C GLY A 115 4.89 22.90 3.22
N ARG A 116 5.17 22.74 4.51
CA ARG A 116 6.16 21.77 5.01
C ARG A 116 5.75 20.36 4.58
N LYS A 117 6.71 19.51 4.23
CA LYS A 117 6.46 18.17 3.72
C LYS A 117 7.10 17.12 4.63
N VAL A 118 6.29 16.17 5.08
CA VAL A 118 6.73 15.05 5.93
C VAL A 118 6.52 13.75 5.19
N LEU A 119 7.51 12.88 5.24
CA LEU A 119 7.45 11.51 4.71
C LEU A 119 7.42 10.51 5.87
N ILE A 120 6.47 9.57 5.85
CA ILE A 120 6.42 8.41 6.75
C ILE A 120 6.26 7.17 5.88
N ASP A 121 7.34 6.39 5.73
CA ASP A 121 7.39 5.33 4.71
C ASP A 121 8.30 4.17 5.12
N HIS A 122 8.00 2.97 4.62
CA HIS A 122 8.78 1.77 4.86
C HIS A 122 9.42 1.18 3.59
N HIS A 123 9.25 1.83 2.45
CA HIS A 123 9.87 1.41 1.20
C HIS A 123 11.35 1.78 1.13
N PRO A 124 12.16 1.05 0.33
CA PRO A 124 13.54 1.44 0.03
C PRO A 124 13.60 2.70 -0.84
N ASP A 125 14.77 3.34 -0.83
CA ASP A 125 15.15 4.46 -1.72
C ASP A 125 14.18 5.66 -1.67
N PRO A 126 13.94 6.27 -0.49
CA PRO A 126 13.08 7.44 -0.37
C PRO A 126 13.67 8.66 -1.09
N ASP A 127 12.82 9.41 -1.78
CA ASP A 127 13.14 10.73 -2.38
C ASP A 127 13.27 11.81 -1.29
N SER A 128 14.26 11.63 -0.41
CA SER A 128 14.42 12.46 0.80
C SER A 128 14.58 13.94 0.49
N GLY A 129 15.06 14.31 -0.71
CA GLY A 129 15.22 15.70 -1.10
C GLY A 129 13.90 16.44 -1.38
N ALA A 130 12.78 15.72 -1.47
CA ALA A 130 11.46 16.29 -1.69
C ALA A 130 10.71 16.61 -0.37
N PHE A 131 11.29 16.27 0.80
CA PHE A 131 10.64 16.36 2.10
C PHE A 131 11.51 17.11 3.11
N ASP A 132 10.86 17.90 3.98
CA ASP A 132 11.53 18.66 5.04
C ASP A 132 11.80 17.79 6.27
N LEU A 133 10.98 16.76 6.50
CA LEU A 133 11.15 15.77 7.56
C LEU A 133 10.86 14.37 7.04
N VAL A 134 11.77 13.44 7.33
CA VAL A 134 11.68 12.05 6.82
C VAL A 134 11.75 11.07 7.98
N PHE A 135 10.71 10.23 8.06
CA PHE A 135 10.68 8.98 8.81
C PHE A 135 10.62 7.84 7.79
N SER A 136 11.75 7.19 7.55
CA SER A 136 11.82 6.07 6.60
C SER A 136 12.58 4.91 7.22
N ARG A 137 11.99 3.73 7.19
CA ARG A 137 12.55 2.50 7.74
C ARG A 137 12.08 1.28 6.97
N THR A 138 13.00 0.42 6.59
CA THR A 138 12.72 -0.85 5.89
C THR A 138 12.69 -2.07 6.83
N ASP A 139 12.92 -1.88 8.12
CA ASP A 139 12.90 -2.90 9.17
C ASP A 139 11.63 -2.83 10.06
N VAL A 140 10.56 -2.35 9.46
CA VAL A 140 9.17 -2.40 9.95
C VAL A 140 8.27 -3.04 8.89
N SER A 141 7.12 -3.55 9.29
CA SER A 141 6.23 -4.29 8.40
C SER A 141 5.45 -3.42 7.43
N SER A 142 5.18 -2.16 7.81
CA SER A 142 4.25 -1.29 7.11
C SER A 142 4.44 0.18 7.52
N ALA A 143 3.93 1.10 6.72
CA ALA A 143 3.85 2.52 7.09
C ALA A 143 2.94 2.72 8.32
N SER A 144 1.89 1.91 8.47
CA SER A 144 1.04 1.89 9.66
C SER A 144 1.81 1.50 10.92
N GLU A 145 2.73 0.52 10.85
CA GLU A 145 3.59 0.18 11.98
C GLU A 145 4.52 1.34 12.34
N LEU A 146 5.16 1.93 11.35
CA LEU A 146 6.03 3.08 11.58
C LEU A 146 5.26 4.27 12.17
N LEU A 147 4.08 4.56 11.62
CA LEU A 147 3.22 5.62 12.14
C LEU A 147 2.79 5.34 13.57
N PHE A 148 2.38 4.12 13.90
CA PHE A 148 2.04 3.72 15.28
C PHE A 148 3.19 4.02 16.25
N GLN A 149 4.42 3.67 15.90
CA GLN A 149 5.61 3.93 16.71
C GLN A 149 5.83 5.45 16.91
N ILE A 150 5.67 6.24 15.83
CA ILE A 150 5.79 7.70 15.88
C ILE A 150 4.71 8.30 16.79
N LEU A 151 3.44 7.95 16.58
CA LEU A 151 2.33 8.48 17.36
C LEU A 151 2.47 8.17 18.84
N CYS A 152 2.85 6.94 19.20
CA CYS A 152 3.09 6.56 20.58
C CYS A 152 4.27 7.33 21.22
N ALA A 153 5.26 7.76 20.44
CA ALA A 153 6.42 8.52 20.91
C ALA A 153 6.17 10.03 20.99
N MET A 154 5.04 10.53 20.44
CA MET A 154 4.72 11.96 20.48
C MET A 154 4.44 12.47 21.90
N PRO A 155 4.67 13.77 22.16
CA PRO A 155 4.36 14.40 23.45
C PRO A 155 2.92 14.12 23.92
N GLY A 156 2.77 13.73 25.18
CA GLY A 156 1.49 13.39 25.80
C GLY A 156 0.99 11.99 25.55
N MET A 157 1.65 11.20 24.69
CA MET A 157 1.31 9.79 24.45
C MET A 157 2.07 8.82 25.36
N GLU A 158 3.33 9.15 25.74
CA GLU A 158 4.14 8.41 26.73
C GLU A 158 4.29 6.92 26.43
N GLY A 159 4.26 6.55 25.15
CA GLY A 159 4.31 5.18 24.70
C GLY A 159 3.01 4.38 24.91
N ASP A 160 1.92 4.98 25.35
CA ASP A 160 0.68 4.30 25.68
C ASP A 160 -0.31 4.27 24.51
N ALA A 161 -0.49 3.10 23.89
CA ALA A 161 -1.42 2.88 22.79
C ALA A 161 -2.89 3.10 23.18
N SER A 162 -3.25 2.97 24.47
CA SER A 162 -4.63 3.17 24.93
C SER A 162 -5.08 4.63 24.88
N LYS A 163 -4.14 5.55 24.71
CA LYS A 163 -4.42 6.98 24.49
C LYS A 163 -4.80 7.31 23.05
N LEU A 164 -4.59 6.38 22.10
CA LEU A 164 -5.05 6.52 20.73
C LEU A 164 -6.54 6.15 20.63
N PRO A 165 -7.37 6.97 19.97
CA PRO A 165 -8.77 6.64 19.76
C PRO A 165 -8.92 5.45 18.79
N SER A 166 -10.09 4.78 18.83
CA SER A 166 -10.38 3.64 17.94
C SER A 166 -10.33 4.01 16.46
N SER A 167 -10.63 5.26 16.12
CA SER A 167 -10.46 5.86 14.79
C SER A 167 -9.00 5.92 14.30
N CYS A 168 -8.02 5.77 15.21
CA CYS A 168 -6.60 5.58 14.87
C CYS A 168 -6.21 4.10 14.94
N THR A 169 -6.59 3.40 16.03
CA THR A 169 -6.05 2.07 16.32
C THR A 169 -6.57 0.99 15.36
N VAL A 170 -7.85 1.06 14.94
CA VAL A 170 -8.43 0.11 13.98
C VAL A 170 -7.79 0.26 12.58
N PRO A 171 -7.67 1.47 11.99
CA PRO A 171 -6.96 1.66 10.74
C PRO A 171 -5.49 1.21 10.78
N LEU A 172 -4.76 1.51 11.87
CA LEU A 172 -3.37 1.09 12.03
C LEU A 172 -3.23 -0.45 12.05
N MET A 173 -4.10 -1.15 12.82
CA MET A 173 -4.12 -2.61 12.84
C MET A 173 -4.48 -3.17 11.46
N THR A 174 -5.39 -2.52 10.73
CA THR A 174 -5.79 -2.93 9.39
C THR A 174 -4.63 -2.83 8.41
N GLY A 175 -3.93 -1.69 8.36
CA GLY A 175 -2.79 -1.48 7.47
C GLY A 175 -1.68 -2.50 7.73
N MET A 176 -1.27 -2.69 8.96
CA MET A 176 -0.29 -3.71 9.34
C MET A 176 -0.74 -5.13 8.95
N THR A 177 -2.04 -5.46 9.14
CA THR A 177 -2.58 -6.78 8.82
C THR A 177 -2.57 -7.06 7.33
N THR A 178 -2.92 -6.07 6.50
CA THR A 178 -2.94 -6.23 5.03
C THR A 178 -1.54 -6.36 4.46
N ASP A 179 -0.61 -5.50 4.87
CA ASP A 179 0.74 -5.48 4.32
C ASP A 179 1.57 -6.71 4.74
N THR A 180 1.33 -7.23 5.93
CA THR A 180 1.91 -8.50 6.36
C THR A 180 1.20 -9.73 5.81
N ASN A 181 0.12 -9.57 5.03
CA ASN A 181 -0.77 -10.67 4.65
C ASN A 181 -1.12 -11.54 5.87
N ASN A 182 -1.65 -10.90 6.90
CA ASN A 182 -2.02 -11.52 8.17
C ASN A 182 -0.85 -12.27 8.84
N PHE A 183 0.29 -11.59 9.01
CA PHE A 183 1.55 -12.13 9.58
C PHE A 183 2.23 -13.23 8.77
N ALA A 184 1.93 -13.39 7.49
CA ALA A 184 2.61 -14.34 6.63
C ALA A 184 3.93 -13.79 6.07
N ASN A 185 4.08 -12.45 5.96
CA ASN A 185 5.23 -11.80 5.34
C ASN A 185 5.71 -10.61 6.17
N SER A 186 7.00 -10.28 6.06
CA SER A 186 7.62 -9.04 6.59
C SER A 186 7.30 -8.77 8.07
N VAL A 187 7.25 -9.83 8.89
CA VAL A 187 6.95 -9.72 10.32
C VAL A 187 8.24 -9.52 11.10
N PHE A 188 8.29 -8.47 11.91
CA PHE A 188 9.37 -8.12 12.82
C PHE A 188 8.89 -8.24 14.28
N PRO A 189 9.80 -8.30 15.28
CA PRO A 189 9.38 -8.26 16.68
C PRO A 189 8.50 -7.05 17.03
N SER A 190 8.77 -5.89 16.43
CA SER A 190 7.99 -4.66 16.58
C SER A 190 6.59 -4.77 16.00
N THR A 191 6.40 -5.55 14.94
CA THR A 191 5.07 -5.83 14.36
C THR A 191 4.18 -6.58 15.35
N LEU A 192 4.74 -7.59 16.02
CA LEU A 192 4.01 -8.36 17.04
C LEU A 192 3.75 -7.53 18.31
N ASP A 193 4.69 -6.66 18.69
CA ASP A 193 4.50 -5.71 19.78
C ASP A 193 3.35 -4.75 19.48
N MET A 194 3.33 -4.14 18.29
CA MET A 194 2.22 -3.30 17.82
C MET A 194 0.89 -4.02 17.92
N ALA A 195 0.79 -5.24 17.37
CA ALA A 195 -0.44 -6.03 17.41
C ALA A 195 -0.90 -6.29 18.84
N SER A 196 0.02 -6.71 19.71
CA SER A 196 -0.27 -6.97 21.14
C SER A 196 -0.81 -5.71 21.85
N ARG A 197 -0.16 -4.56 21.63
CA ARG A 197 -0.55 -3.28 22.25
C ARG A 197 -1.88 -2.74 21.73
N LEU A 198 -2.15 -2.89 20.42
CA LEU A 198 -3.44 -2.49 19.83
C LEU A 198 -4.60 -3.38 20.33
N ILE A 199 -4.39 -4.69 20.46
CA ILE A 199 -5.38 -5.60 21.05
C ILE A 199 -5.61 -5.24 22.51
N ALA A 200 -4.57 -4.99 23.29
CA ALA A 200 -4.68 -4.53 24.67
C ALA A 200 -5.40 -3.19 24.81
N ALA A 201 -5.30 -2.31 23.80
CA ALA A 201 -6.04 -1.05 23.71
C ALA A 201 -7.51 -1.22 23.24
N GLY A 202 -7.96 -2.46 23.01
CA GLY A 202 -9.36 -2.78 22.71
C GLY A 202 -9.70 -2.95 21.23
N VAL A 203 -8.70 -3.09 20.35
CA VAL A 203 -8.96 -3.39 18.93
C VAL A 203 -9.49 -4.80 18.78
N ASP A 204 -10.67 -4.93 18.20
CA ASP A 204 -11.25 -6.21 17.78
C ASP A 204 -10.60 -6.66 16.47
N ARG A 205 -9.56 -7.50 16.60
CA ARG A 205 -8.85 -8.03 15.46
C ARG A 205 -9.70 -8.98 14.61
N ASP A 206 -10.58 -9.75 15.25
CA ASP A 206 -11.42 -10.73 14.54
C ASP A 206 -12.41 -10.02 13.61
N TYR A 207 -12.95 -8.88 14.05
CA TYR A 207 -13.75 -8.00 13.21
C TYR A 207 -12.96 -7.51 11.97
N ILE A 208 -11.70 -7.10 12.14
CA ILE A 208 -10.85 -6.67 11.02
C ILE A 208 -10.63 -7.83 10.03
N ILE A 209 -10.29 -9.03 10.54
CA ILE A 209 -10.11 -10.24 9.71
C ILE A 209 -11.38 -10.57 8.94
N GLU A 210 -12.55 -10.49 9.59
CA GLU A 210 -13.82 -10.73 8.92
C GLU A 210 -14.03 -9.73 7.77
N LYS A 211 -13.79 -8.44 8.00
CA LYS A 211 -13.97 -7.41 6.97
C LYS A 211 -13.03 -7.56 5.78
N ILE A 212 -11.75 -7.90 6.03
CA ILE A 212 -10.75 -7.98 4.96
C ILE A 212 -10.82 -9.32 4.21
N TYR A 213 -10.93 -10.43 4.92
CA TYR A 213 -10.72 -11.76 4.33
C TYR A 213 -12.00 -12.57 4.19
N ASN A 214 -13.06 -12.31 4.98
CA ASN A 214 -14.23 -13.17 5.06
C ASN A 214 -15.54 -12.50 4.60
N SER A 215 -15.47 -11.26 4.08
CA SER A 215 -16.63 -10.52 3.57
C SER A 215 -16.66 -10.43 2.02
N GLY A 216 -15.85 -11.25 1.36
CA GLY A 216 -15.79 -11.25 -0.09
C GLY A 216 -17.07 -11.79 -0.75
N ARG A 217 -17.39 -11.29 -1.94
CA ARG A 217 -18.52 -11.75 -2.75
C ARG A 217 -18.27 -13.15 -3.32
N GLU A 218 -19.36 -13.88 -3.60
CA GLU A 218 -19.28 -15.22 -4.24
C GLU A 218 -18.59 -15.15 -5.61
N GLU A 219 -18.86 -14.09 -6.39
CA GLU A 219 -18.28 -13.86 -7.71
C GLU A 219 -16.76 -13.79 -7.67
N LYS A 220 -16.19 -13.16 -6.65
CA LYS A 220 -14.75 -13.13 -6.40
C LYS A 220 -14.18 -14.53 -6.28
N LEU A 221 -14.77 -15.39 -5.45
CA LEU A 221 -14.29 -16.75 -5.24
C LEU A 221 -14.45 -17.61 -6.48
N ARG A 222 -15.52 -17.43 -7.24
CA ARG A 222 -15.74 -18.13 -8.52
C ARG A 222 -14.72 -17.71 -9.57
N ALA A 223 -14.43 -16.42 -9.68
CA ALA A 223 -13.39 -15.90 -10.57
C ALA A 223 -12.00 -16.44 -10.20
N TRP A 224 -11.65 -16.43 -8.90
CA TRP A 224 -10.40 -17.01 -8.41
C TRP A 224 -10.29 -18.50 -8.76
N SER A 225 -11.36 -19.28 -8.53
CA SER A 225 -11.42 -20.69 -8.89
C SER A 225 -11.19 -20.88 -10.39
N HIS A 226 -11.85 -20.08 -11.24
CA HIS A 226 -11.68 -20.12 -12.69
C HIS A 226 -10.22 -19.84 -13.11
N LEU A 227 -9.63 -18.75 -12.57
CA LEU A 227 -8.25 -18.38 -12.89
C LEU A 227 -7.23 -19.42 -12.40
N LEU A 228 -7.46 -20.06 -11.25
CA LEU A 228 -6.60 -21.10 -10.73
C LEU A 228 -6.75 -22.43 -11.52
N ASP A 229 -7.96 -22.80 -11.91
CA ASP A 229 -8.21 -24.05 -12.66
C ASP A 229 -7.83 -23.93 -14.15
N ARG A 230 -8.18 -22.80 -14.79
CA ARG A 230 -8.06 -22.64 -16.24
C ARG A 230 -6.94 -21.71 -16.67
N GLY A 231 -6.59 -20.73 -15.83
CA GLY A 231 -5.66 -19.67 -16.16
C GLY A 231 -4.25 -19.86 -15.59
N LEU A 232 -4.08 -20.71 -14.57
CA LEU A 232 -2.77 -20.89 -13.93
C LEU A 232 -1.79 -21.62 -14.86
N LYS A 233 -0.69 -20.97 -15.17
CA LYS A 233 0.44 -21.57 -15.87
C LYS A 233 1.65 -21.65 -14.94
N ILE A 234 2.33 -22.80 -14.95
CA ILE A 234 3.52 -23.07 -14.16
C ILE A 234 4.67 -23.39 -15.11
N MET A 235 5.71 -22.58 -15.04
CA MET A 235 6.90 -22.68 -15.87
C MET A 235 7.94 -23.61 -15.22
N ASP A 236 8.76 -24.28 -16.02
CA ASP A 236 9.84 -25.17 -15.55
C ASP A 236 10.90 -24.41 -14.71
N CYS A 237 11.09 -23.11 -14.95
CA CYS A 237 12.00 -22.26 -14.16
C CYS A 237 11.51 -21.96 -12.74
N GLY A 238 10.31 -22.38 -12.36
CA GLY A 238 9.72 -22.16 -11.04
C GLY A 238 8.93 -20.86 -10.92
N ALA A 239 8.60 -20.21 -12.03
CA ALA A 239 7.61 -19.13 -12.05
C ALA A 239 6.21 -19.70 -12.31
N ALA A 240 5.19 -19.02 -11.75
CA ALA A 240 3.80 -19.27 -12.08
C ALA A 240 3.12 -17.95 -12.43
N TYR A 241 2.12 -17.99 -13.30
CA TYR A 241 1.36 -16.79 -13.62
C TYR A 241 -0.08 -17.08 -14.05
N MET A 242 -0.90 -16.05 -13.92
CA MET A 242 -2.28 -16.01 -14.41
C MET A 242 -2.48 -14.70 -15.19
N ILE A 243 -3.31 -14.77 -16.23
CA ILE A 243 -3.73 -13.58 -16.98
C ILE A 243 -5.22 -13.39 -16.72
N LEU A 244 -5.58 -12.24 -16.19
CA LEU A 244 -6.96 -11.79 -16.06
C LEU A 244 -7.25 -10.83 -17.21
N ASP A 245 -7.85 -11.33 -18.25
CA ASP A 245 -8.34 -10.52 -19.36
C ASP A 245 -9.66 -9.81 -19.02
N ARG A 246 -10.02 -8.83 -19.83
CA ARG A 246 -11.24 -8.04 -19.64
C ARG A 246 -12.50 -8.92 -19.75
N VAL A 247 -12.50 -9.88 -20.67
CA VAL A 247 -13.63 -10.78 -20.88
C VAL A 247 -13.93 -11.59 -19.62
N THR A 248 -12.90 -12.16 -19.02
CA THR A 248 -13.03 -12.90 -17.75
C THR A 248 -13.43 -11.97 -16.61
N ARG A 249 -12.83 -10.79 -16.49
CA ARG A 249 -13.18 -9.81 -15.47
C ARG A 249 -14.66 -9.42 -15.54
N ASP A 250 -15.15 -9.10 -16.75
CA ASP A 250 -16.53 -8.68 -16.98
C ASP A 250 -17.52 -9.84 -16.79
N ALA A 251 -17.15 -11.06 -17.23
CA ALA A 251 -18.00 -12.25 -17.06
C ALA A 251 -18.28 -12.61 -15.59
N PHE A 252 -17.33 -12.34 -14.70
CA PHE A 252 -17.50 -12.54 -13.25
C PHE A 252 -17.90 -11.25 -12.52
N GLY A 253 -18.01 -10.11 -13.21
CA GLY A 253 -18.34 -8.81 -12.59
C GLY A 253 -17.39 -8.44 -11.46
N LEU A 254 -16.08 -8.68 -11.65
CA LEU A 254 -15.07 -8.37 -10.64
C LEU A 254 -14.93 -6.87 -10.45
N ALA A 255 -15.03 -6.44 -9.20
CA ALA A 255 -14.73 -5.07 -8.79
C ALA A 255 -13.22 -4.87 -8.56
N GLU A 256 -12.80 -3.61 -8.50
CA GLU A 256 -11.43 -3.23 -8.15
C GLU A 256 -11.06 -3.75 -6.75
N GLY A 257 -9.84 -4.25 -6.58
CA GLY A 257 -9.36 -4.85 -5.33
C GLY A 257 -9.78 -6.31 -5.12
N GLU A 258 -10.74 -6.86 -5.87
CA GLU A 258 -11.17 -8.25 -5.68
C GLU A 258 -10.17 -9.30 -6.18
N THR A 259 -9.12 -8.88 -6.86
CA THR A 259 -7.99 -9.76 -7.25
C THR A 259 -6.85 -9.76 -6.22
N ASP A 260 -6.93 -8.92 -5.19
CA ASP A 260 -5.90 -8.83 -4.17
C ASP A 260 -5.78 -10.14 -3.40
N GLY A 261 -4.54 -10.59 -3.26
CA GLY A 261 -4.24 -11.88 -2.63
C GLY A 261 -4.18 -13.07 -3.61
N LEU A 262 -4.87 -13.04 -4.75
CA LEU A 262 -4.86 -14.17 -5.71
C LEU A 262 -3.44 -14.52 -6.19
N VAL A 263 -2.60 -13.52 -6.44
CA VAL A 263 -1.21 -13.70 -6.85
C VAL A 263 -0.37 -14.50 -5.84
N ASN A 264 -0.77 -14.57 -4.57
CA ASN A 264 -0.06 -15.34 -3.56
C ASN A 264 -0.38 -16.85 -3.59
N ILE A 265 -1.53 -17.24 -4.13
CA ILE A 265 -2.00 -18.63 -4.07
C ILE A 265 -1.02 -19.60 -4.75
N PRO A 266 -0.49 -19.34 -5.96
CA PRO A 266 0.46 -20.26 -6.59
C PRO A 266 1.75 -20.48 -5.80
N LEU A 267 2.13 -19.55 -4.90
CA LEU A 267 3.29 -19.73 -4.03
C LEU A 267 3.14 -20.87 -3.02
N GLN A 268 1.91 -21.36 -2.77
CA GLN A 268 1.68 -22.55 -1.95
C GLN A 268 2.22 -23.84 -2.61
N ILE A 269 2.45 -23.83 -3.93
CA ILE A 269 3.03 -24.95 -4.66
C ILE A 269 4.54 -24.98 -4.38
N GLY A 270 5.05 -26.13 -3.89
CA GLY A 270 6.44 -26.25 -3.42
C GLY A 270 7.49 -25.85 -4.46
N LYS A 271 7.32 -26.21 -5.73
CA LYS A 271 8.24 -25.89 -6.82
C LYS A 271 8.15 -24.46 -7.34
N VAL A 272 7.09 -23.70 -6.99
CA VAL A 272 6.93 -22.30 -7.42
C VAL A 272 7.75 -21.41 -6.52
N LYS A 273 8.62 -20.61 -7.11
CA LYS A 273 9.51 -19.63 -6.46
C LYS A 273 8.95 -18.22 -6.55
N MET A 274 8.26 -17.89 -7.65
CA MET A 274 7.58 -16.62 -7.85
C MET A 274 6.25 -16.80 -8.59
N SER A 275 5.35 -15.84 -8.37
CA SER A 275 4.04 -15.81 -9.00
C SER A 275 3.74 -14.42 -9.55
N ALA A 276 2.99 -14.37 -10.64
CA ALA A 276 2.48 -13.15 -11.24
C ALA A 276 0.98 -13.21 -11.52
N LEU A 277 0.32 -12.08 -11.31
CA LEU A 277 -1.02 -11.82 -11.84
C LEU A 277 -0.90 -10.67 -12.84
N ILE A 278 -1.29 -10.94 -14.08
CA ILE A 278 -1.23 -9.99 -15.19
C ILE A 278 -2.67 -9.60 -15.52
N THR A 279 -3.03 -8.36 -15.28
CA THR A 279 -4.41 -7.85 -15.46
C THR A 279 -4.47 -6.91 -16.65
N GLU A 280 -5.38 -7.19 -17.57
CA GLU A 280 -5.59 -6.35 -18.75
C GLU A 280 -6.26 -5.02 -18.37
N GLU A 281 -5.61 -3.91 -18.73
CA GLU A 281 -6.14 -2.56 -18.69
C GLU A 281 -6.43 -2.04 -20.12
N ASP A 282 -6.75 -0.77 -20.31
CA ASP A 282 -7.15 -0.24 -21.61
C ASP A 282 -6.05 -0.36 -22.67
N ASP A 283 -4.84 0.11 -22.34
CA ASP A 283 -3.70 0.26 -23.24
C ASP A 283 -2.39 -0.37 -22.71
N TYR A 284 -2.46 -1.07 -21.58
CA TYR A 284 -1.34 -1.80 -20.96
C TYR A 284 -1.85 -3.00 -20.16
N PHE A 285 -0.93 -3.82 -19.64
CA PHE A 285 -1.24 -4.80 -18.60
C PHE A 285 -0.59 -4.36 -17.28
N ARG A 286 -1.39 -4.32 -16.22
CA ARG A 286 -0.86 -4.23 -14.87
C ARG A 286 -0.32 -5.58 -14.42
N ILE A 287 0.86 -5.61 -13.81
CA ILE A 287 1.45 -6.83 -13.30
C ILE A 287 1.69 -6.73 -11.79
N SER A 288 1.23 -7.72 -11.06
CA SER A 288 1.55 -7.92 -9.64
C SER A 288 2.47 -9.12 -9.52
N LEU A 289 3.58 -8.96 -8.79
CA LEU A 289 4.61 -9.98 -8.63
C LEU A 289 4.77 -10.33 -7.15
N ARG A 290 4.93 -11.62 -6.87
CA ARG A 290 5.27 -12.13 -5.52
C ARG A 290 6.33 -13.21 -5.63
N SER A 291 7.16 -13.35 -4.59
CA SER A 291 8.18 -14.40 -4.53
C SER A 291 8.40 -14.94 -3.12
N LYS A 292 8.98 -16.12 -3.05
CA LYS A 292 9.50 -16.69 -1.81
C LYS A 292 10.94 -16.24 -1.57
N LYS A 293 11.33 -16.03 -0.31
CA LYS A 293 12.74 -15.86 0.05
C LYS A 293 13.56 -17.11 -0.35
N PRO A 294 14.80 -16.98 -0.83
CA PRO A 294 15.58 -15.74 -0.90
C PRO A 294 15.41 -14.95 -2.23
N LEU A 295 14.50 -15.34 -3.14
CA LEU A 295 14.36 -14.72 -4.45
C LEU A 295 13.81 -13.29 -4.32
N SER A 296 14.58 -12.29 -4.79
CA SER A 296 14.13 -10.90 -4.91
C SER A 296 13.67 -10.62 -6.33
N ILE A 297 12.50 -10.01 -6.48
CA ILE A 297 11.85 -9.69 -7.75
C ILE A 297 11.68 -8.19 -8.02
N ASN A 298 12.14 -7.32 -7.12
CA ASN A 298 12.05 -5.87 -7.33
C ASN A 298 12.86 -5.39 -8.54
N SER A 299 14.03 -5.99 -8.78
CA SER A 299 14.82 -5.70 -9.97
C SER A 299 14.13 -6.18 -11.26
N LEU A 300 13.43 -7.32 -11.23
CA LEU A 300 12.60 -7.75 -12.36
C LEU A 300 11.50 -6.74 -12.66
N ALA A 301 10.84 -6.24 -11.62
CA ALA A 301 9.81 -5.22 -11.76
C ALA A 301 10.37 -3.90 -12.36
N GLY A 302 11.51 -3.43 -11.85
CA GLY A 302 12.14 -2.20 -12.32
C GLY A 302 12.73 -2.31 -13.73
N ASP A 303 13.48 -3.38 -13.99
CA ASP A 303 14.23 -3.52 -15.23
C ASP A 303 13.38 -3.95 -16.42
N CYS A 304 12.27 -4.68 -16.17
CA CYS A 304 11.48 -5.33 -17.23
C CYS A 304 10.01 -4.93 -17.26
N PHE A 305 9.45 -4.38 -16.17
CA PHE A 305 8.01 -4.12 -16.08
C PHE A 305 7.68 -2.67 -15.70
N HIS A 306 8.59 -1.73 -15.88
CA HIS A 306 8.35 -0.30 -15.61
C HIS A 306 7.77 -0.05 -14.21
N GLY A 307 8.28 -0.77 -13.21
CA GLY A 307 7.70 -0.80 -11.88
C GLY A 307 8.73 -0.83 -10.75
N GLY A 308 8.35 -1.42 -9.63
CA GLY A 308 9.20 -1.52 -8.44
C GLY A 308 8.45 -2.12 -7.27
N GLY A 309 8.98 -1.96 -6.06
CA GLY A 309 8.39 -2.46 -4.82
C GLY A 309 9.40 -3.17 -3.93
N HIS A 310 8.88 -3.97 -3.01
CA HIS A 310 9.69 -4.77 -2.07
C HIS A 310 10.34 -5.98 -2.73
N PRO A 311 11.40 -6.54 -2.15
CA PRO A 311 12.07 -7.73 -2.69
C PRO A 311 11.14 -8.91 -3.01
N GLN A 312 10.10 -9.16 -2.21
CA GLN A 312 9.16 -10.26 -2.39
C GLN A 312 7.77 -9.82 -2.88
N ALA A 313 7.50 -8.51 -2.98
CA ALA A 313 6.22 -7.96 -3.40
C ALA A 313 6.45 -6.72 -4.25
N SER A 314 6.30 -6.86 -5.56
CA SER A 314 6.53 -5.78 -6.54
C SER A 314 5.40 -5.74 -7.55
N GLY A 315 5.31 -4.66 -8.28
CA GLY A 315 4.36 -4.49 -9.37
C GLY A 315 4.94 -3.68 -10.50
N GLY A 316 4.20 -3.58 -11.60
CA GLY A 316 4.63 -2.83 -12.77
C GLY A 316 3.60 -2.86 -13.89
N ARG A 317 4.04 -2.51 -15.08
CA ARG A 317 3.21 -2.45 -16.30
C ARG A 317 3.93 -3.14 -17.44
N ILE A 318 3.15 -3.68 -18.39
CA ILE A 318 3.60 -4.16 -19.70
C ILE A 318 2.89 -3.28 -20.72
N LEU A 319 3.65 -2.47 -21.46
CA LEU A 319 3.12 -1.43 -22.33
C LEU A 319 2.81 -1.96 -23.72
N ILE A 320 1.78 -1.42 -24.33
CA ILE A 320 1.39 -1.68 -25.73
C ILE A 320 1.46 -0.35 -26.47
N PRO A 321 2.21 -0.22 -27.57
CA PRO A 321 2.97 -1.28 -28.26
C PRO A 321 4.45 -1.41 -27.85
N ASP A 322 4.93 -0.71 -26.82
CA ASP A 322 6.36 -0.54 -26.54
C ASP A 322 7.04 -1.86 -26.14
N ASP A 323 6.43 -2.65 -25.27
CA ASP A 323 6.96 -3.94 -24.80
C ASP A 323 6.45 -5.11 -25.65
N ILE A 324 5.16 -5.06 -26.01
CA ILE A 324 4.49 -6.12 -26.77
C ILE A 324 3.67 -5.50 -27.92
N PRO A 325 3.62 -6.14 -29.10
CA PRO A 325 2.94 -5.57 -30.28
C PRO A 325 1.42 -5.50 -30.11
N ASP A 326 0.86 -6.45 -29.39
CA ASP A 326 -0.58 -6.56 -29.11
C ASP A 326 -0.84 -7.39 -27.85
N LYS A 327 -2.10 -7.44 -27.40
CA LYS A 327 -2.52 -8.11 -26.17
C LYS A 327 -2.27 -9.62 -26.16
N ASN A 328 -2.25 -10.29 -27.34
CA ASN A 328 -2.06 -11.74 -27.42
C ASN A 328 -0.62 -12.16 -27.11
N ALA A 329 0.33 -11.26 -27.26
CA ALA A 329 1.75 -11.51 -27.03
C ALA A 329 2.15 -11.52 -25.54
N VAL A 330 1.26 -11.10 -24.62
CA VAL A 330 1.61 -10.88 -23.23
C VAL A 330 2.13 -12.14 -22.52
N GLY A 331 1.51 -13.29 -22.75
CA GLY A 331 1.91 -14.56 -22.13
C GLY A 331 3.32 -14.98 -22.55
N ASP A 332 3.56 -15.05 -23.86
CA ASP A 332 4.86 -15.44 -24.41
C ASP A 332 5.97 -14.47 -24.01
N TRP A 333 5.66 -13.19 -23.99
CA TRP A 333 6.61 -12.16 -23.59
C TRP A 333 6.97 -12.28 -22.09
N PHE A 334 5.98 -12.46 -21.23
CA PHE A 334 6.19 -12.70 -19.80
C PHE A 334 7.05 -13.94 -19.56
N GLU A 335 6.74 -15.06 -20.22
CA GLU A 335 7.49 -16.31 -20.08
C GLU A 335 8.96 -16.14 -20.45
N LYS A 336 9.24 -15.53 -21.61
CA LYS A 336 10.62 -15.28 -22.08
C LYS A 336 11.40 -14.34 -21.14
N THR A 337 10.78 -13.26 -20.71
CA THR A 337 11.40 -12.26 -19.84
C THR A 337 11.71 -12.84 -18.46
N THR A 338 10.74 -13.54 -17.88
CA THR A 338 10.88 -14.15 -16.55
C THR A 338 11.88 -15.31 -16.56
N ALA A 339 11.86 -16.18 -17.58
CA ALA A 339 12.82 -17.27 -17.70
C ALA A 339 14.26 -16.73 -17.79
N ARG A 340 14.49 -15.69 -18.58
CA ARG A 340 15.82 -15.05 -18.68
C ARG A 340 16.29 -14.47 -17.34
N PHE A 341 15.40 -13.82 -16.61
CA PHE A 341 15.71 -13.28 -15.29
C PHE A 341 16.10 -14.37 -14.30
N LEU A 342 15.32 -15.46 -14.24
CA LEU A 342 15.55 -16.56 -13.28
C LEU A 342 16.78 -17.42 -13.62
N GLN A 343 17.22 -17.45 -14.88
CA GLN A 343 18.47 -18.13 -15.29
C GLN A 343 19.73 -17.39 -14.81
N ASN A 344 19.62 -16.09 -14.54
CA ASN A 344 20.73 -15.22 -14.13
C ASN A 344 20.78 -14.99 -12.61
N LYS A 345 19.92 -15.67 -11.85
CA LYS A 345 19.83 -15.60 -10.36
C LYS A 345 20.12 -16.96 -9.73
#